data_2cb1f0c3c72068c8c4c94e2962836709
#
_entry.id   2cb1f0c3c72068c8c4c94e2962836709
#
_cell.length_a   1.000
_cell.length_b   1.000
_cell.length_c   1.000
_cell.angle_alpha   90.00
_cell.angle_beta   90.00
_cell.angle_gamma   90.00
#
_symmetry.space_group_name_H-M   'P 1'
#
loop_
_entity.id
_entity.type
_entity.pdbx_description
1 polymer ?
#
loop_
_entity_poly.entity_id
_entity_poly.type
_entity_poly.pdbx_seq_one_letter_code
_entity_poly.pdbx_strand_id
1 'polypeptide(L)'
;MAAGSLLAAAGAEAATAKREAFGRLPDGTAIEAVVLSGSNGVSARVMTLGATLQSLNVPGRDGKVADITLGYDDAASYVTRPNFWGQTVGRYANRIRGGKFAIDGKSYQLPLNDKTNSLHGGTKGFDKVIWKITEVKSGAKASVTMVMTSPAGDQGYPGTLQVTATYSLDDAGALTIDLGAKTDAPTIVNLTNHALFDMAGEGSAGGVYAQKLTIPAKRYTPVDATLIPTGELKPVAGTVFDFTQGRIVGEGVRDGRDPQIVIGRGYDHNFALDKGATRDPQLAARLEDPVSGRVLEVLTTEPGVQFYSGNFLDGSLIGKSGHVYRMGDGIALEPQKFPDTPNQPAFGSAEVDPGKPYHHIMVFRVSTAR
;
A
#
# COMPACT_ATOMS: atom_id res chain seq x y z
N MET A 1 -55.89 -13.92 25.60
CA MET A 1 -54.87 -12.89 25.79
C MET A 1 -53.57 -13.45 25.20
N ALA A 2 -53.16 -12.98 24.01
CA ALA A 2 -51.92 -13.40 23.37
C ALA A 2 -50.83 -12.36 23.71
N ALA A 3 -49.81 -12.79 24.41
CA ALA A 3 -48.67 -11.97 24.72
C ALA A 3 -47.74 -11.91 23.48
N GLY A 4 -47.73 -10.79 22.82
CA GLY A 4 -46.76 -10.52 21.74
C GLY A 4 -45.39 -10.25 22.33
N SER A 5 -44.42 -11.14 22.09
CA SER A 5 -42.99 -10.87 22.32
C SER A 5 -42.49 -9.86 21.28
N LEU A 6 -42.21 -8.62 21.70
CA LEU A 6 -41.37 -7.72 20.95
C LEU A 6 -39.92 -8.24 21.01
N LEU A 7 -39.43 -8.83 19.93
CA LEU A 7 -37.99 -8.95 19.73
C LEU A 7 -37.42 -7.53 19.47
N ALA A 8 -36.70 -7.00 20.43
CA ALA A 8 -35.84 -5.84 20.20
C ALA A 8 -34.77 -6.25 19.20
N ALA A 9 -34.79 -5.67 18.00
CA ALA A 9 -33.69 -5.76 17.09
C ALA A 9 -32.49 -5.07 17.78
N ALA A 10 -31.46 -5.84 18.15
CA ALA A 10 -30.17 -5.28 18.55
C ALA A 10 -29.67 -4.47 17.37
N GLY A 11 -29.67 -3.14 17.50
CA GLY A 11 -29.08 -2.26 16.51
C GLY A 11 -27.60 -2.66 16.36
N ALA A 12 -27.18 -2.97 15.15
CA ALA A 12 -25.76 -3.18 14.87
C ALA A 12 -24.99 -1.94 15.38
N GLU A 13 -23.99 -2.15 16.22
CA GLU A 13 -23.13 -1.05 16.66
C GLU A 13 -22.49 -0.43 15.43
N ALA A 14 -22.62 0.88 15.27
CA ALA A 14 -22.08 1.62 14.13
C ALA A 14 -20.56 1.65 14.20
N ALA A 15 -19.89 1.54 13.05
CA ALA A 15 -18.45 1.74 12.96
C ALA A 15 -18.05 3.13 13.48
N THR A 16 -16.95 3.21 14.24
CA THR A 16 -16.53 4.43 14.93
C THR A 16 -15.20 4.95 14.42
N ALA A 17 -15.07 6.28 14.36
CA ALA A 17 -13.84 6.98 14.04
C ALA A 17 -13.48 7.94 15.19
N LYS A 18 -12.28 7.76 15.77
CA LYS A 18 -11.82 8.55 16.90
C LYS A 18 -10.47 9.19 16.58
N ARG A 19 -10.40 10.51 16.64
CA ARG A 19 -9.17 11.28 16.50
C ARG A 19 -8.38 11.27 17.81
N GLU A 20 -7.05 11.13 17.72
CA GLU A 20 -6.15 11.10 18.86
C GLU A 20 -4.80 11.72 18.51
N ALA A 21 -4.01 12.08 19.54
CA ALA A 21 -2.61 12.44 19.35
C ALA A 21 -1.77 11.18 19.13
N PHE A 22 -0.89 11.20 18.12
CA PHE A 22 0.05 10.09 17.86
C PHE A 22 1.48 10.42 18.32
N GLY A 23 1.75 11.65 18.73
CA GLY A 23 3.06 12.08 19.22
C GLY A 23 3.56 13.33 18.52
N ARG A 24 4.87 13.51 18.53
CA ARG A 24 5.54 14.67 17.93
C ARG A 24 6.79 14.24 17.15
N LEU A 25 7.10 15.00 16.11
CA LEU A 25 8.36 14.92 15.39
C LEU A 25 9.49 15.58 16.21
N PRO A 26 10.77 15.35 15.89
CA PRO A 26 11.91 15.96 16.61
C PRO A 26 11.89 17.50 16.62
N ASP A 27 11.28 18.14 15.63
CA ASP A 27 11.11 19.58 15.55
C ASP A 27 9.93 20.11 16.37
N GLY A 28 9.23 19.23 17.11
CA GLY A 28 8.08 19.54 17.94
C GLY A 28 6.73 19.50 17.21
N THR A 29 6.71 19.29 15.88
CA THR A 29 5.48 19.21 15.11
C THR A 29 4.59 18.06 15.58
N ALA A 30 3.32 18.39 15.91
CA ALA A 30 2.37 17.39 16.37
C ALA A 30 1.86 16.52 15.24
N ILE A 31 1.81 15.21 15.48
CA ILE A 31 1.20 14.23 14.60
C ILE A 31 -0.07 13.69 15.25
N GLU A 32 -1.12 13.64 14.48
CA GLU A 32 -2.42 13.10 14.88
C GLU A 32 -2.69 11.79 14.16
N ALA A 33 -3.56 10.99 14.75
CA ALA A 33 -4.08 9.79 14.12
C ALA A 33 -5.61 9.74 14.26
N VAL A 34 -6.23 8.92 13.42
CA VAL A 34 -7.62 8.52 13.57
C VAL A 34 -7.70 7.00 13.62
N VAL A 35 -8.32 6.48 14.68
CA VAL A 35 -8.63 5.07 14.80
C VAL A 35 -10.02 4.84 14.23
N LEU A 36 -10.09 3.98 13.22
CA LEU A 36 -11.32 3.48 12.61
C LEU A 36 -11.59 2.09 13.19
N SER A 37 -12.78 1.84 13.74
CA SER A 37 -13.12 0.57 14.36
C SER A 37 -14.46 0.06 13.83
N GLY A 38 -14.49 -1.17 13.34
CA GLY A 38 -15.70 -1.89 12.97
C GLY A 38 -16.23 -2.73 14.14
N SER A 39 -17.50 -3.12 14.08
CA SER A 39 -18.16 -3.97 15.08
C SER A 39 -17.65 -5.42 15.07
N ASN A 40 -16.95 -5.83 14.00
CA ASN A 40 -16.39 -7.17 13.81
C ASN A 40 -15.02 -7.38 14.47
N GLY A 41 -14.51 -6.41 15.26
CA GLY A 41 -13.22 -6.46 15.92
C GLY A 41 -12.04 -6.05 15.03
N VAL A 42 -12.29 -5.64 13.79
CA VAL A 42 -11.26 -5.04 12.90
C VAL A 42 -11.11 -3.56 13.24
N SER A 43 -9.87 -3.09 13.31
CA SER A 43 -9.58 -1.66 13.45
C SER A 43 -8.35 -1.24 12.67
N ALA A 44 -8.33 0.01 12.22
CA ALA A 44 -7.21 0.62 11.51
C ALA A 44 -6.84 1.95 12.15
N ARG A 45 -5.54 2.23 12.30
CA ARG A 45 -5.05 3.55 12.70
C ARG A 45 -4.40 4.23 11.52
N VAL A 46 -4.87 5.43 11.20
CA VAL A 46 -4.31 6.25 10.10
C VAL A 46 -3.78 7.54 10.67
N MET A 47 -2.50 7.86 10.45
CA MET A 47 -1.88 9.08 10.97
C MET A 47 -1.66 10.15 9.89
N THR A 48 -1.53 11.40 10.33
CA THR A 48 -1.36 12.56 9.45
C THR A 48 -0.01 12.62 8.73
N LEU A 49 1.07 12.06 9.28
CA LEU A 49 2.34 11.98 8.58
C LEU A 49 2.23 10.92 7.46
N GLY A 50 2.37 11.34 6.21
CA GLY A 50 2.29 10.45 5.04
C GLY A 50 0.90 9.84 4.78
N ALA A 51 -0.18 10.31 5.42
CA ALA A 51 -1.48 9.63 5.45
C ALA A 51 -1.29 8.11 5.66
N THR A 52 -0.52 7.72 6.69
CA THR A 52 0.00 6.38 6.91
C THR A 52 -1.03 5.46 7.54
N LEU A 53 -1.25 4.30 6.96
CA LEU A 53 -1.87 3.16 7.66
C LEU A 53 -0.86 2.62 8.68
N GLN A 54 -0.95 3.10 9.92
CA GLN A 54 0.01 2.77 10.99
C GLN A 54 -0.25 1.38 11.59
N SER A 55 -1.53 0.97 11.69
CA SER A 55 -1.91 -0.37 12.13
C SER A 55 -3.17 -0.86 11.46
N LEU A 56 -3.28 -2.17 11.28
CA LEU A 56 -4.49 -2.87 10.87
C LEU A 56 -4.65 -4.11 11.76
N ASN A 57 -5.56 -4.02 12.71
CA ASN A 57 -5.80 -5.06 13.69
C ASN A 57 -6.90 -6.00 13.22
N VAL A 58 -6.63 -7.30 13.23
CA VAL A 58 -7.51 -8.32 12.64
C VAL A 58 -7.63 -9.53 13.60
N PRO A 59 -8.85 -10.01 13.91
CA PRO A 59 -9.02 -11.25 14.65
C PRO A 59 -8.51 -12.47 13.88
N GLY A 60 -7.86 -13.40 14.56
CA GLY A 60 -7.54 -14.73 14.04
C GLY A 60 -8.66 -15.74 14.31
N ARG A 61 -8.48 -16.99 13.84
CA ARG A 61 -9.46 -18.06 14.07
C ARG A 61 -9.66 -18.43 15.55
N ASP A 62 -8.70 -18.12 16.38
CA ASP A 62 -8.75 -18.27 17.83
C ASP A 62 -9.40 -17.06 18.56
N GLY A 63 -9.86 -16.08 17.79
CA GLY A 63 -10.45 -14.83 18.27
C GLY A 63 -9.42 -13.79 18.74
N LYS A 64 -8.13 -14.12 18.78
CA LYS A 64 -7.10 -13.15 19.17
C LYS A 64 -6.86 -12.14 18.06
N VAL A 65 -6.93 -10.87 18.44
CA VAL A 65 -6.62 -9.76 17.53
C VAL A 65 -5.12 -9.57 17.45
N ALA A 66 -4.59 -9.39 16.24
CA ALA A 66 -3.21 -8.99 16.00
C ALA A 66 -3.14 -7.85 15.00
N ASP A 67 -2.18 -6.95 15.18
CA ASP A 67 -1.77 -6.02 14.13
C ASP A 67 -1.05 -6.79 13.03
N ILE A 68 -1.51 -6.66 11.81
CA ILE A 68 -0.94 -7.37 10.65
C ILE A 68 -0.03 -6.48 9.81
N THR A 69 0.33 -5.28 10.29
CA THR A 69 1.16 -4.32 9.54
C THR A 69 2.46 -4.01 10.25
N LEU A 70 3.57 -3.97 9.52
CA LEU A 70 4.84 -3.46 10.01
C LEU A 70 4.77 -1.94 10.18
N GLY A 71 5.59 -1.38 11.08
CA GLY A 71 5.61 0.05 11.35
C GLY A 71 6.43 0.40 12.58
N TYR A 72 6.22 1.62 13.07
CA TYR A 72 6.78 2.11 14.33
C TYR A 72 5.68 2.50 15.31
N ASP A 73 6.02 2.47 16.62
CA ASP A 73 5.09 2.88 17.68
C ASP A 73 5.08 4.40 17.91
N ASP A 74 6.04 5.13 17.36
CA ASP A 74 6.18 6.58 17.54
C ASP A 74 6.37 7.32 16.22
N ALA A 75 5.91 8.58 16.19
CA ALA A 75 5.97 9.42 14.98
C ALA A 75 7.40 9.80 14.57
N ALA A 76 8.31 9.99 15.54
CA ALA A 76 9.67 10.42 15.28
C ALA A 76 10.46 9.38 14.49
N SER A 77 10.23 8.11 14.75
CA SER A 77 10.87 7.00 14.04
C SER A 77 10.58 6.99 12.53
N TYR A 78 9.38 7.42 12.09
CA TYR A 78 9.04 7.52 10.67
C TYR A 78 9.87 8.54 9.89
N VAL A 79 10.45 9.54 10.56
CA VAL A 79 11.31 10.56 9.93
C VAL A 79 12.80 10.34 10.20
N THR A 80 13.16 9.79 11.36
CA THR A 80 14.56 9.54 11.73
C THR A 80 15.12 8.23 11.18
N ARG A 81 14.23 7.27 10.89
CA ARG A 81 14.53 5.95 10.33
C ARG A 81 13.57 5.68 9.17
N PRO A 82 13.64 6.50 8.08
CA PRO A 82 12.63 6.49 7.05
C PRO A 82 12.56 5.14 6.34
N ASN A 83 11.36 4.63 6.29
CA ASN A 83 10.92 3.49 5.48
C ASN A 83 9.48 3.78 5.05
N PHE A 84 9.01 3.10 4.01
CA PHE A 84 7.67 3.37 3.47
C PHE A 84 6.57 2.53 4.13
N TRP A 85 6.69 2.22 5.44
CA TRP A 85 5.77 1.30 6.13
C TRP A 85 4.38 1.90 6.36
N GLY A 86 3.46 1.58 5.45
CA GLY A 86 2.07 2.00 5.50
C GLY A 86 1.80 3.41 4.98
N GLN A 87 2.83 4.16 4.56
CA GLN A 87 2.67 5.51 4.03
C GLN A 87 2.02 5.50 2.65
N THR A 88 1.27 6.57 2.37
CA THR A 88 0.86 6.90 1.01
C THR A 88 2.06 7.46 0.26
N VAL A 89 2.46 6.80 -0.82
CA VAL A 89 3.60 7.21 -1.64
C VAL A 89 3.13 7.88 -2.93
N GLY A 90 3.87 8.89 -3.34
CA GLY A 90 3.63 9.75 -4.49
C GLY A 90 4.65 10.91 -4.50
N ARG A 91 4.67 11.77 -5.57
CA ARG A 91 3.68 11.89 -6.64
C ARG A 91 3.63 10.68 -7.58
N TYR A 92 4.76 9.94 -7.73
CA TYR A 92 4.83 8.74 -8.54
C TYR A 92 5.36 7.56 -7.70
N ALA A 93 4.50 6.58 -7.44
CA ALA A 93 4.86 5.35 -6.74
C ALA A 93 5.77 4.49 -7.60
N ASN A 94 6.68 3.74 -6.95
CA ASN A 94 7.72 2.94 -7.56
C ASN A 94 8.74 3.82 -8.33
N ARG A 95 9.47 3.24 -9.30
CA ARG A 95 10.66 3.84 -9.93
C ARG A 95 10.36 4.56 -11.24
N ILE A 96 11.16 5.60 -11.51
CA ILE A 96 11.30 6.24 -12.82
C ILE A 96 12.78 6.21 -13.19
N ARG A 97 13.10 5.63 -14.35
CA ARG A 97 14.45 5.47 -14.89
C ARG A 97 15.18 6.81 -14.99
N GLY A 98 16.37 6.90 -14.37
CA GLY A 98 17.16 8.13 -14.37
C GLY A 98 16.46 9.33 -13.73
N GLY A 99 15.28 9.15 -13.08
CA GLY A 99 14.44 10.23 -12.62
C GLY A 99 13.93 11.14 -13.74
N LYS A 100 13.91 10.67 -14.99
CA LYS A 100 13.56 11.48 -16.16
C LYS A 100 12.26 11.05 -16.79
N PHE A 101 11.46 12.02 -17.22
CA PHE A 101 10.29 11.80 -18.06
C PHE A 101 10.02 13.05 -18.93
N ALA A 102 9.14 12.91 -19.92
CA ALA A 102 8.73 14.02 -20.76
C ALA A 102 7.21 14.12 -20.84
N ILE A 103 6.68 15.34 -20.90
CA ILE A 103 5.28 15.67 -21.20
C ILE A 103 5.31 16.70 -22.31
N ASP A 104 4.58 16.48 -23.40
CA ASP A 104 4.50 17.39 -24.57
C ASP A 104 5.89 17.83 -25.08
N GLY A 105 6.85 16.90 -25.11
CA GLY A 105 8.22 17.17 -25.56
C GLY A 105 9.09 17.94 -24.59
N LYS A 106 8.57 18.38 -23.45
CA LYS A 106 9.35 19.00 -22.36
C LYS A 106 9.84 17.96 -21.38
N SER A 107 11.16 17.92 -21.19
CA SER A 107 11.80 17.00 -20.23
C SER A 107 11.78 17.53 -18.81
N TYR A 108 11.61 16.63 -17.85
CA TYR A 108 11.64 16.89 -16.42
C TYR A 108 12.64 15.97 -15.75
N GLN A 109 13.28 16.48 -14.68
CA GLN A 109 14.27 15.74 -13.88
C GLN A 109 13.82 15.70 -12.43
N LEU A 110 13.67 14.49 -11.89
CA LEU A 110 13.37 14.21 -10.48
C LEU A 110 14.67 13.95 -9.71
N PRO A 111 14.67 14.07 -8.37
CA PRO A 111 15.78 13.65 -7.53
C PRO A 111 16.09 12.16 -7.72
N LEU A 112 17.38 11.82 -7.70
CA LEU A 112 17.88 10.45 -7.73
C LEU A 112 18.05 9.98 -6.27
N ASN A 113 17.02 9.39 -5.71
CA ASN A 113 17.00 8.93 -4.31
C ASN A 113 17.10 7.39 -4.17
N ASP A 114 17.18 6.67 -5.29
CA ASP A 114 17.49 5.24 -5.34
C ASP A 114 18.57 4.99 -6.39
N LYS A 115 19.83 5.16 -5.99
CA LYS A 115 21.02 5.06 -6.87
C LYS A 115 20.89 6.01 -8.06
N THR A 116 20.64 5.46 -9.26
CA THR A 116 20.51 6.21 -10.51
C THR A 116 19.06 6.52 -10.88
N ASN A 117 18.08 6.14 -10.04
CA ASN A 117 16.67 6.27 -10.34
C ASN A 117 15.95 7.17 -9.31
N SER A 118 14.77 7.65 -9.67
CA SER A 118 13.84 8.22 -8.70
C SER A 118 12.89 7.13 -8.19
N LEU A 119 12.63 7.11 -6.89
CA LEU A 119 11.76 6.15 -6.22
C LEU A 119 10.74 6.89 -5.36
N HIS A 120 9.48 6.44 -5.42
CA HIS A 120 8.37 6.86 -4.55
C HIS A 120 8.18 8.37 -4.42
N GLY A 121 8.36 9.10 -5.54
CA GLY A 121 8.14 10.54 -5.59
C GLY A 121 9.35 11.41 -5.28
N GLY A 122 10.52 10.82 -4.97
CA GLY A 122 11.78 11.53 -4.74
C GLY A 122 12.18 11.61 -3.27
N THR A 123 13.11 12.51 -2.96
CA THR A 123 13.73 12.63 -1.62
C THR A 123 12.74 13.04 -0.54
N LYS A 124 11.78 13.90 -0.88
CA LYS A 124 10.69 14.37 -0.01
C LYS A 124 9.33 14.05 -0.65
N GLY A 125 9.03 12.75 -0.79
CA GLY A 125 7.75 12.29 -1.31
C GLY A 125 6.58 12.52 -0.34
N PHE A 126 5.40 12.06 -0.72
CA PHE A 126 4.17 12.25 0.06
C PHE A 126 4.18 11.52 1.39
N ASP A 127 5.04 10.52 1.53
CA ASP A 127 5.35 9.79 2.77
C ASP A 127 5.89 10.68 3.90
N LYS A 128 6.53 11.81 3.56
CA LYS A 128 7.16 12.75 4.49
C LYS A 128 6.36 14.04 4.72
N VAL A 129 5.19 14.16 4.10
CA VAL A 129 4.31 15.32 4.23
C VAL A 129 3.32 15.10 5.38
N ILE A 130 3.01 16.16 6.11
CA ILE A 130 1.92 16.14 7.08
C ILE A 130 0.63 16.50 6.35
N TRP A 131 -0.28 15.54 6.27
CA TRP A 131 -1.58 15.70 5.65
C TRP A 131 -2.56 16.32 6.65
N LYS A 132 -3.44 17.17 6.15
CA LYS A 132 -4.46 17.84 6.97
C LYS A 132 -5.72 16.97 7.01
N ILE A 133 -6.19 16.62 8.19
CA ILE A 133 -7.51 16.01 8.38
C ILE A 133 -8.58 17.06 8.07
N THR A 134 -9.47 16.76 7.13
CA THR A 134 -10.60 17.62 6.75
C THR A 134 -11.94 17.07 7.23
N GLU A 135 -12.04 15.74 7.42
CA GLU A 135 -13.26 15.11 7.85
C GLU A 135 -12.98 13.83 8.64
N VAL A 136 -13.79 13.58 9.69
CA VAL A 136 -13.84 12.32 10.45
C VAL A 136 -15.30 11.97 10.66
N LYS A 137 -15.72 10.76 10.28
CA LYS A 137 -17.10 10.29 10.37
C LYS A 137 -17.19 8.92 11.01
N SER A 138 -18.22 8.74 11.85
CA SER A 138 -18.70 7.46 12.36
C SER A 138 -20.06 7.15 11.74
N GLY A 139 -20.47 5.89 11.64
CA GLY A 139 -21.77 5.48 11.09
C GLY A 139 -21.70 4.12 10.42
N ALA A 140 -22.40 3.92 9.29
CA ALA A 140 -22.35 2.68 8.51
C ALA A 140 -20.93 2.32 8.04
N LYS A 141 -20.04 3.32 7.94
CA LYS A 141 -18.60 3.20 7.81
C LYS A 141 -17.93 4.24 8.71
N ALA A 142 -16.82 3.87 9.32
CA ALA A 142 -15.91 4.83 9.96
C ALA A 142 -14.96 5.38 8.92
N SER A 143 -14.72 6.70 8.89
CA SER A 143 -13.82 7.27 7.87
C SER A 143 -13.02 8.48 8.36
N VAL A 144 -11.86 8.69 7.70
CA VAL A 144 -11.06 9.90 7.79
C VAL A 144 -10.68 10.35 6.38
N THR A 145 -10.87 11.64 6.09
CA THR A 145 -10.41 12.29 4.86
C THR A 145 -9.26 13.24 5.18
N MET A 146 -8.18 13.08 4.45
CA MET A 146 -6.97 13.90 4.56
C MET A 146 -6.61 14.52 3.22
N VAL A 147 -6.05 15.71 3.23
CA VAL A 147 -5.63 16.44 2.03
C VAL A 147 -4.21 16.98 2.18
N MET A 148 -3.53 17.11 1.04
CA MET A 148 -2.26 17.80 0.93
C MET A 148 -2.17 18.52 -0.43
N THR A 149 -1.24 19.46 -0.54
CA THR A 149 -0.90 20.11 -1.81
C THR A 149 0.59 19.96 -2.07
N SER A 150 0.94 19.43 -3.26
CA SER A 150 2.29 19.37 -3.79
C SER A 150 2.42 20.52 -4.81
N PRO A 151 3.19 21.58 -4.55
CA PRO A 151 3.28 22.73 -5.44
C PRO A 151 3.97 22.39 -6.77
N ALA A 152 3.80 23.24 -7.77
CA ALA A 152 4.52 23.11 -9.02
C ALA A 152 6.03 23.15 -8.78
N GLY A 153 6.76 22.20 -9.36
CA GLY A 153 8.21 22.04 -9.18
C GLY A 153 8.61 21.23 -7.93
N ASP A 154 7.65 20.83 -7.09
CA ASP A 154 7.94 19.93 -5.97
C ASP A 154 8.57 18.64 -6.48
N GLN A 155 9.73 18.27 -5.94
CA GLN A 155 10.58 17.16 -6.40
C GLN A 155 10.82 17.14 -7.93
N GLY A 156 10.70 18.27 -8.63
CA GLY A 156 10.86 18.39 -10.08
C GLY A 156 9.60 18.09 -10.92
N TYR A 157 8.49 17.76 -10.30
CA TYR A 157 7.22 17.51 -11.00
C TYR A 157 6.54 18.81 -11.42
N PRO A 158 6.00 18.92 -12.67
CA PRO A 158 5.22 20.07 -13.10
C PRO A 158 3.81 20.08 -12.48
N GLY A 159 3.20 21.26 -12.48
CA GLY A 159 1.83 21.49 -12.01
C GLY A 159 1.68 21.39 -10.49
N THR A 160 0.78 22.18 -9.94
CA THR A 160 0.34 22.08 -8.55
C THR A 160 -0.65 20.93 -8.45
N LEU A 161 -0.40 19.97 -7.57
CA LEU A 161 -1.26 18.82 -7.36
C LEU A 161 -1.95 18.90 -6.00
N GLN A 162 -3.28 18.94 -6.01
CA GLN A 162 -4.10 18.80 -4.81
C GLN A 162 -4.47 17.32 -4.66
N VAL A 163 -4.12 16.71 -3.53
CA VAL A 163 -4.31 15.29 -3.28
C VAL A 163 -5.25 15.08 -2.11
N THR A 164 -6.14 14.11 -2.26
CA THR A 164 -7.06 13.65 -1.21
C THR A 164 -6.83 12.17 -0.97
N ALA A 165 -6.78 11.77 0.29
CA ALA A 165 -6.79 10.37 0.72
C ALA A 165 -7.95 10.17 1.72
N THR A 166 -8.88 9.28 1.40
CA THR A 166 -9.97 8.89 2.30
C THR A 166 -9.81 7.43 2.67
N TYR A 167 -9.64 7.18 3.97
CA TYR A 167 -9.66 5.83 4.54
C TYR A 167 -11.03 5.59 5.14
N SER A 168 -11.67 4.48 4.78
CA SER A 168 -12.96 4.09 5.37
C SER A 168 -13.00 2.60 5.68
N LEU A 169 -13.45 2.26 6.88
CA LEU A 169 -13.60 0.90 7.38
C LEU A 169 -15.09 0.60 7.58
N ASP A 170 -15.55 -0.52 7.05
CA ASP A 170 -16.90 -1.03 7.26
C ASP A 170 -16.92 -2.26 8.19
N ASP A 171 -18.12 -2.64 8.62
CA ASP A 171 -18.32 -3.77 9.52
C ASP A 171 -18.09 -5.15 8.86
N ALA A 172 -17.88 -5.19 7.54
CA ALA A 172 -17.46 -6.40 6.82
C ALA A 172 -15.94 -6.61 6.84
N GLY A 173 -15.16 -5.67 7.42
CA GLY A 173 -13.70 -5.73 7.47
C GLY A 173 -13.04 -5.22 6.21
N ALA A 174 -13.73 -4.41 5.40
CA ALA A 174 -13.13 -3.78 4.23
C ALA A 174 -12.61 -2.38 4.59
N LEU A 175 -11.29 -2.22 4.62
CA LEU A 175 -10.62 -0.94 4.68
C LEU A 175 -10.42 -0.44 3.25
N THR A 176 -11.22 0.54 2.84
CA THR A 176 -11.10 1.20 1.53
C THR A 176 -10.19 2.41 1.65
N ILE A 177 -9.25 2.54 0.74
CA ILE A 177 -8.39 3.71 0.56
C ILE A 177 -8.71 4.32 -0.80
N ASP A 178 -9.31 5.49 -0.79
CA ASP A 178 -9.71 6.26 -1.97
C ASP A 178 -8.74 7.42 -2.15
N LEU A 179 -7.96 7.39 -3.24
CA LEU A 179 -6.94 8.38 -3.57
C LEU A 179 -7.38 9.19 -4.78
N GLY A 180 -7.58 10.49 -4.57
CA GLY A 180 -7.92 11.44 -5.63
C GLY A 180 -6.84 12.50 -5.79
N ALA A 181 -6.63 12.98 -7.04
CA ALA A 181 -5.75 14.12 -7.27
C ALA A 181 -6.25 15.00 -8.43
N LYS A 182 -6.01 16.32 -8.31
CA LYS A 182 -6.33 17.33 -9.34
C LYS A 182 -5.12 18.21 -9.56
N THR A 183 -4.86 18.60 -10.80
CA THR A 183 -3.72 19.44 -11.17
C THR A 183 -4.17 20.68 -11.92
N ASP A 184 -3.34 21.74 -11.87
CA ASP A 184 -3.50 22.99 -12.64
C ASP A 184 -2.70 22.98 -13.96
N ALA A 185 -1.80 22.01 -14.16
CA ALA A 185 -1.03 21.80 -15.39
C ALA A 185 -0.75 20.31 -15.60
N PRO A 186 -0.45 19.85 -16.85
CA PRO A 186 -0.12 18.46 -17.11
C PRO A 186 1.03 17.97 -16.22
N THR A 187 0.84 16.79 -15.62
CA THR A 187 1.80 16.13 -14.72
C THR A 187 1.63 14.62 -14.78
N ILE A 188 2.48 13.88 -14.08
CA ILE A 188 2.33 12.42 -13.91
C ILE A 188 1.92 12.07 -12.48
N VAL A 189 1.02 11.11 -12.33
CA VAL A 189 0.53 10.67 -11.01
C VAL A 189 0.40 9.16 -10.97
N ASN A 190 0.94 8.57 -9.92
CA ASN A 190 0.75 7.18 -9.54
C ASN A 190 0.83 7.10 -8.01
N LEU A 191 -0.31 6.90 -7.35
CA LEU A 191 -0.37 6.88 -5.88
C LEU A 191 -0.67 5.46 -5.41
N THR A 192 -0.06 5.06 -4.30
CA THR A 192 -0.37 3.80 -3.61
C THR A 192 -0.16 3.91 -2.11
N ASN A 193 -0.64 2.92 -1.36
CA ASN A 193 -0.28 2.72 0.05
C ASN A 193 0.78 1.61 0.14
N HIS A 194 1.84 1.87 0.89
CA HIS A 194 3.00 0.97 1.00
C HIS A 194 2.99 0.18 2.32
N ALA A 195 1.84 -0.36 2.72
CA ALA A 195 1.79 -1.23 3.90
C ALA A 195 2.53 -2.54 3.64
N LEU A 196 3.32 -2.98 4.63
CA LEU A 196 3.90 -4.32 4.67
C LEU A 196 3.07 -5.16 5.65
N PHE A 197 2.61 -6.31 5.16
CA PHE A 197 1.71 -7.20 5.88
C PHE A 197 2.42 -8.45 6.37
N ASP A 198 2.10 -8.87 7.59
CA ASP A 198 2.34 -10.21 8.12
C ASP A 198 1.02 -10.74 8.69
N MET A 199 0.39 -11.70 8.00
CA MET A 199 -0.91 -12.26 8.42
C MET A 199 -0.84 -13.11 9.68
N ALA A 200 0.36 -13.56 10.09
CA ALA A 200 0.58 -14.20 11.38
C ALA A 200 0.51 -13.19 12.54
N GLY A 201 0.74 -11.92 12.26
CA GLY A 201 0.81 -10.81 13.20
C GLY A 201 2.21 -10.19 13.21
N GLU A 202 2.28 -8.87 13.35
CA GLU A 202 3.53 -8.11 13.43
C GLU A 202 4.49 -8.71 14.48
N GLY A 203 5.76 -8.87 14.10
CA GLY A 203 6.76 -9.49 14.99
C GLY A 203 6.64 -11.00 15.14
N SER A 204 5.83 -11.68 14.31
CA SER A 204 5.74 -13.14 14.34
C SER A 204 7.11 -13.80 14.09
N ALA A 205 7.41 -14.88 14.81
CA ALA A 205 8.71 -15.55 14.72
C ALA A 205 8.97 -16.22 13.36
N GLY A 206 7.90 -16.54 12.61
CA GLY A 206 7.95 -17.26 11.33
C GLY A 206 8.03 -16.34 10.11
N GLY A 207 7.72 -15.06 10.25
CA GLY A 207 7.58 -14.13 9.15
C GLY A 207 6.58 -14.62 8.10
N VAL A 208 6.73 -14.13 6.86
CA VAL A 208 5.72 -14.30 5.79
C VAL A 208 5.97 -15.48 4.85
N TYR A 209 7.06 -16.21 5.00
CA TYR A 209 7.44 -17.23 4.01
C TYR A 209 6.54 -18.48 4.02
N ALA A 210 5.83 -18.76 5.12
CA ALA A 210 4.82 -19.82 5.20
C ALA A 210 3.43 -19.38 4.70
N GLN A 211 3.25 -18.12 4.38
CA GLN A 211 1.98 -17.58 3.93
C GLN A 211 1.74 -17.90 2.45
N LYS A 212 0.47 -18.08 2.09
CA LYS A 212 0.05 -18.39 0.73
C LYS A 212 -0.40 -17.11 0.04
N LEU A 213 0.20 -16.82 -1.13
CA LEU A 213 -0.14 -15.67 -1.96
C LEU A 213 -0.77 -16.14 -3.27
N THR A 214 -1.87 -15.49 -3.66
CA THR A 214 -2.50 -15.65 -4.98
C THR A 214 -2.54 -14.29 -5.66
N ILE A 215 -2.12 -14.23 -6.93
CA ILE A 215 -2.17 -13.01 -7.77
C ILE A 215 -2.79 -13.40 -9.12
N PRO A 216 -3.97 -12.86 -9.51
CA PRO A 216 -4.61 -13.14 -10.78
C PRO A 216 -3.93 -12.36 -11.93
N ALA A 217 -2.69 -12.73 -12.23
CA ALA A 217 -1.86 -12.12 -13.26
C ALA A 217 -1.05 -13.21 -13.99
N LYS A 218 -1.23 -13.32 -15.29
CA LYS A 218 -0.49 -14.25 -16.16
C LYS A 218 0.85 -13.69 -16.61
N ARG A 219 1.16 -12.43 -16.31
CA ARG A 219 2.39 -11.76 -16.72
C ARG A 219 2.88 -10.83 -15.61
N TYR A 220 4.18 -10.61 -15.61
CA TYR A 220 4.87 -9.66 -14.74
C TYR A 220 5.86 -8.82 -15.56
N THR A 221 6.34 -7.71 -15.01
CA THR A 221 7.38 -6.90 -15.62
C THR A 221 8.74 -7.34 -15.08
N PRO A 222 9.59 -8.02 -15.88
CA PRO A 222 10.97 -8.29 -15.49
C PRO A 222 11.76 -6.99 -15.36
N VAL A 223 12.76 -6.99 -14.49
CA VAL A 223 13.54 -5.79 -14.15
C VAL A 223 15.02 -5.96 -14.51
N ASP A 224 15.69 -4.83 -14.73
CA ASP A 224 17.14 -4.76 -14.84
C ASP A 224 17.82 -4.70 -13.46
N ALA A 225 19.16 -4.67 -13.43
CA ALA A 225 19.94 -4.64 -12.18
C ALA A 225 19.67 -3.41 -11.28
N THR A 226 18.94 -2.42 -11.76
CA THR A 226 18.53 -1.24 -11.02
C THR A 226 17.06 -1.28 -10.61
N LEU A 227 16.39 -2.44 -10.79
CA LEU A 227 14.98 -2.70 -10.51
C LEU A 227 14.01 -1.85 -11.36
N ILE A 228 14.45 -1.45 -12.54
CA ILE A 228 13.62 -0.78 -13.55
C ILE A 228 13.07 -1.83 -14.52
N PRO A 229 11.77 -1.81 -14.86
CA PRO A 229 11.19 -2.71 -15.85
C PRO A 229 11.93 -2.64 -17.19
N THR A 230 12.15 -3.81 -17.82
CA THR A 230 12.80 -3.90 -19.14
C THR A 230 11.90 -3.44 -20.28
N GLY A 231 10.60 -3.27 -20.04
CA GLY A 231 9.58 -2.99 -21.04
C GLY A 231 8.80 -4.25 -21.47
N GLU A 232 9.28 -5.44 -21.08
CA GLU A 232 8.60 -6.71 -21.36
C GLU A 232 7.44 -6.97 -20.39
N LEU A 233 6.46 -7.77 -20.87
CA LEU A 233 5.45 -8.44 -20.05
C LEU A 233 5.70 -9.96 -20.16
N LYS A 234 6.51 -10.50 -19.26
CA LYS A 234 6.93 -11.89 -19.28
C LYS A 234 5.86 -12.81 -18.68
N PRO A 235 5.55 -13.96 -19.30
CA PRO A 235 4.64 -14.95 -18.72
C PRO A 235 5.14 -15.48 -17.38
N VAL A 236 4.22 -15.69 -16.42
CA VAL A 236 4.53 -16.31 -15.12
C VAL A 236 4.53 -17.83 -15.17
N ALA A 237 3.79 -18.44 -16.10
CA ALA A 237 3.60 -19.88 -16.20
C ALA A 237 4.93 -20.64 -16.26
N GLY A 238 5.08 -21.66 -15.41
CA GLY A 238 6.30 -22.47 -15.31
C GLY A 238 7.48 -21.79 -14.61
N THR A 239 7.26 -20.61 -14.01
CA THR A 239 8.29 -19.85 -13.27
C THR A 239 7.96 -19.79 -11.78
N VAL A 240 8.90 -19.26 -10.98
CA VAL A 240 8.68 -18.97 -9.56
C VAL A 240 7.69 -17.82 -9.34
N PHE A 241 7.38 -17.06 -10.39
CA PHE A 241 6.41 -15.94 -10.37
C PHE A 241 4.96 -16.40 -10.61
N ASP A 242 4.69 -17.69 -10.78
CA ASP A 242 3.32 -18.17 -10.97
C ASP A 242 2.58 -18.30 -9.63
N PHE A 243 1.81 -17.25 -9.31
CA PHE A 243 0.90 -17.18 -8.17
C PHE A 243 -0.57 -17.31 -8.57
N THR A 244 -0.88 -17.70 -9.82
CA THR A 244 -2.27 -17.71 -10.34
C THR A 244 -3.18 -18.67 -9.58
N GLN A 245 -2.64 -19.80 -9.07
CA GLN A 245 -3.38 -20.80 -8.30
C GLN A 245 -3.07 -20.77 -6.80
N GLY A 246 -2.34 -19.75 -6.35
CA GLY A 246 -1.85 -19.63 -4.99
C GLY A 246 -0.62 -20.50 -4.72
N ARG A 247 0.39 -19.88 -4.14
CA ARG A 247 1.69 -20.48 -3.83
C ARG A 247 2.18 -20.02 -2.47
N ILE A 248 2.86 -20.89 -1.74
CA ILE A 248 3.60 -20.52 -0.53
C ILE A 248 4.79 -19.63 -0.93
N VAL A 249 4.88 -18.45 -0.33
CA VAL A 249 5.89 -17.43 -0.69
C VAL A 249 7.31 -18.00 -0.60
N GLY A 250 7.58 -18.77 0.44
CA GLY A 250 8.90 -19.39 0.69
C GLY A 250 9.39 -20.36 -0.37
N GLU A 251 8.49 -20.94 -1.19
CA GLU A 251 8.86 -21.94 -2.20
C GLU A 251 9.71 -21.39 -3.35
N GLY A 252 9.58 -20.08 -3.68
CA GLY A 252 10.29 -19.48 -4.80
C GLY A 252 11.19 -18.31 -4.44
N VAL A 253 11.03 -17.71 -3.25
CA VAL A 253 11.69 -16.46 -2.86
C VAL A 253 13.23 -16.56 -2.82
N ARG A 254 13.78 -17.77 -2.72
CA ARG A 254 15.23 -18.06 -2.67
C ARG A 254 15.71 -18.88 -3.84
N ASP A 255 14.94 -19.01 -4.92
CA ASP A 255 15.37 -19.79 -6.09
C ASP A 255 16.40 -19.00 -6.92
N GLY A 256 17.67 -19.17 -6.57
CA GLY A 256 18.80 -18.53 -7.26
C GLY A 256 19.01 -18.98 -8.71
N ARG A 257 18.23 -19.92 -9.24
CA ARG A 257 18.24 -20.30 -10.66
C ARG A 257 17.47 -19.29 -11.51
N ASP A 258 16.53 -18.56 -10.92
CA ASP A 258 15.83 -17.48 -11.62
C ASP A 258 16.58 -16.15 -11.44
N PRO A 259 17.08 -15.53 -12.52
CA PRO A 259 17.86 -14.28 -12.44
C PRO A 259 17.06 -13.11 -11.87
N GLN A 260 15.73 -13.10 -11.99
CA GLN A 260 14.90 -12.04 -11.44
C GLN A 260 14.82 -12.13 -9.90
N ILE A 261 14.80 -13.33 -9.33
CA ILE A 261 14.93 -13.54 -7.88
C ILE A 261 16.29 -13.05 -7.38
N VAL A 262 17.37 -13.32 -8.12
CA VAL A 262 18.72 -12.87 -7.77
C VAL A 262 18.80 -11.33 -7.78
N ILE A 263 18.27 -10.69 -8.82
CA ILE A 263 18.24 -9.23 -8.98
C ILE A 263 17.42 -8.58 -7.85
N GLY A 264 16.21 -9.09 -7.59
CA GLY A 264 15.30 -8.58 -6.56
C GLY A 264 15.68 -8.98 -5.13
N ARG A 265 16.64 -9.89 -4.96
CA ARG A 265 16.96 -10.57 -3.68
C ARG A 265 15.76 -11.30 -3.09
N GLY A 266 14.83 -11.72 -3.94
CA GLY A 266 13.50 -12.22 -3.66
C GLY A 266 12.50 -11.63 -4.63
N TYR A 267 11.25 -11.50 -4.25
CA TYR A 267 10.24 -10.84 -5.07
C TYR A 267 10.30 -9.32 -4.83
N ASP A 268 10.44 -8.54 -5.88
CA ASP A 268 10.26 -7.07 -5.94
C ASP A 268 9.84 -6.69 -7.36
N HIS A 269 8.67 -7.19 -7.76
CA HIS A 269 8.21 -7.15 -9.15
C HIS A 269 6.75 -6.72 -9.25
N ASN A 270 6.46 -5.98 -10.31
CA ASN A 270 5.09 -5.61 -10.66
C ASN A 270 4.42 -6.72 -11.49
N PHE A 271 3.25 -7.14 -11.07
CA PHE A 271 2.39 -8.09 -11.77
C PHE A 271 1.35 -7.34 -12.59
N ALA A 272 1.26 -7.66 -13.87
CA ALA A 272 0.25 -7.12 -14.77
C ALA A 272 -1.06 -7.88 -14.57
N LEU A 273 -2.00 -7.28 -13.83
CA LEU A 273 -3.28 -7.91 -13.50
C LEU A 273 -4.09 -8.22 -14.75
N ASP A 274 -4.64 -9.43 -14.86
CA ASP A 274 -5.41 -9.86 -16.02
C ASP A 274 -6.65 -8.99 -16.28
N LYS A 275 -7.18 -8.34 -15.24
CA LYS A 275 -8.30 -7.40 -15.32
C LYS A 275 -7.95 -6.07 -15.99
N GLY A 276 -6.65 -5.70 -16.04
CA GLY A 276 -6.22 -4.35 -16.45
C GLY A 276 -6.67 -3.25 -15.49
N ALA A 277 -6.78 -2.02 -15.98
CA ALA A 277 -7.40 -0.90 -15.26
C ALA A 277 -8.93 -1.05 -15.31
N THR A 278 -9.61 -0.79 -14.18
CA THR A 278 -11.05 -0.96 -14.04
C THR A 278 -11.69 0.25 -13.36
N ARG A 279 -12.99 0.44 -13.55
CA ARG A 279 -13.73 1.50 -12.85
C ARG A 279 -13.95 1.14 -11.38
N ASP A 280 -14.32 -0.10 -11.12
CA ASP A 280 -14.61 -0.60 -9.78
C ASP A 280 -13.46 -1.50 -9.32
N PRO A 281 -13.10 -1.50 -8.01
CA PRO A 281 -12.02 -2.33 -7.49
C PRO A 281 -12.28 -3.83 -7.73
N GLN A 282 -11.30 -4.51 -8.32
CA GLN A 282 -11.32 -5.95 -8.53
C GLN A 282 -10.10 -6.59 -7.89
N LEU A 283 -10.15 -7.91 -7.63
CA LEU A 283 -9.11 -8.66 -6.96
C LEU A 283 -7.76 -8.50 -7.66
N ALA A 284 -6.76 -8.08 -6.89
CA ALA A 284 -5.36 -7.94 -7.29
C ALA A 284 -4.47 -8.99 -6.63
N ALA A 285 -4.72 -9.29 -5.35
CA ALA A 285 -3.97 -10.28 -4.60
C ALA A 285 -4.80 -10.83 -3.43
N ARG A 286 -4.49 -12.06 -3.01
CA ARG A 286 -5.00 -12.68 -1.80
C ARG A 286 -3.83 -13.30 -1.03
N LEU A 287 -3.61 -12.82 0.19
CA LEU A 287 -2.60 -13.31 1.12
C LEU A 287 -3.28 -13.97 2.30
N GLU A 288 -2.84 -15.16 2.68
CA GLU A 288 -3.42 -15.92 3.78
C GLU A 288 -2.34 -16.60 4.63
N ASP A 289 -2.52 -16.55 5.94
CA ASP A 289 -1.72 -17.34 6.86
C ASP A 289 -2.51 -18.58 7.30
N PRO A 290 -2.01 -19.78 7.02
CA PRO A 290 -2.73 -21.02 7.31
C PRO A 290 -2.86 -21.30 8.81
N VAL A 291 -2.00 -20.71 9.65
CA VAL A 291 -2.01 -20.94 11.10
C VAL A 291 -3.04 -20.05 11.80
N SER A 292 -2.95 -18.74 11.64
CA SER A 292 -3.90 -17.80 12.25
C SER A 292 -5.27 -17.80 11.55
N GLY A 293 -5.32 -18.26 10.29
CA GLY A 293 -6.50 -18.19 9.44
C GLY A 293 -6.80 -16.80 8.90
N ARG A 294 -5.97 -15.78 9.20
CA ARG A 294 -6.17 -14.42 8.66
C ARG A 294 -5.95 -14.39 7.16
N VAL A 295 -6.83 -13.68 6.49
CA VAL A 295 -6.84 -13.50 5.04
C VAL A 295 -6.93 -12.01 4.74
N LEU A 296 -6.08 -11.55 3.83
CA LEU A 296 -6.14 -10.24 3.20
C LEU A 296 -6.43 -10.40 1.72
N GLU A 297 -7.50 -9.81 1.23
CA GLU A 297 -7.74 -9.62 -0.19
C GLU A 297 -7.48 -8.15 -0.54
N VAL A 298 -6.60 -7.93 -1.48
CA VAL A 298 -6.31 -6.61 -2.05
C VAL A 298 -7.10 -6.46 -3.33
N LEU A 299 -8.01 -5.48 -3.37
CA LEU A 299 -8.74 -5.13 -4.59
C LEU A 299 -8.30 -3.75 -5.05
N THR A 300 -8.30 -3.50 -6.37
CA THR A 300 -7.88 -2.21 -6.91
C THR A 300 -8.53 -1.88 -8.25
N THR A 301 -8.56 -0.58 -8.57
CA THR A 301 -8.87 -0.06 -9.90
C THR A 301 -7.65 -0.01 -10.82
N GLU A 302 -6.41 -0.06 -10.28
CA GLU A 302 -5.17 0.04 -11.06
C GLU A 302 -4.80 -1.27 -11.78
N PRO A 303 -4.03 -1.20 -12.89
CA PRO A 303 -3.72 -2.36 -13.74
C PRO A 303 -2.66 -3.29 -13.20
N GLY A 304 -1.91 -2.89 -12.18
CA GLY A 304 -0.80 -3.65 -11.63
C GLY A 304 -0.81 -3.73 -10.11
N VAL A 305 -0.05 -4.68 -9.60
CA VAL A 305 0.29 -4.80 -8.19
C VAL A 305 1.77 -5.13 -8.05
N GLN A 306 2.51 -4.30 -7.32
CA GLN A 306 3.87 -4.66 -6.89
C GLN A 306 3.78 -5.67 -5.76
N PHE A 307 4.51 -6.76 -5.89
CA PHE A 307 4.77 -7.71 -4.81
C PHE A 307 6.22 -7.59 -4.38
N TYR A 308 6.42 -7.16 -3.13
CA TYR A 308 7.72 -7.08 -2.46
C TYR A 308 7.74 -7.96 -1.22
N SER A 309 8.70 -8.88 -1.12
CA SER A 309 8.77 -9.88 -0.04
C SER A 309 9.69 -9.51 1.12
N GLY A 310 9.88 -8.20 1.36
CA GLY A 310 10.66 -7.70 2.49
C GLY A 310 12.18 -7.89 2.34
N ASN A 311 12.69 -7.95 1.11
CA ASN A 311 14.05 -8.38 0.78
C ASN A 311 15.16 -7.47 1.33
N PHE A 312 14.85 -6.20 1.60
CA PHE A 312 15.79 -5.19 2.07
C PHE A 312 15.66 -4.88 3.56
N LEU A 313 14.81 -5.62 4.29
CA LEU A 313 14.76 -5.59 5.74
C LEU A 313 15.97 -6.37 6.27
N ASP A 314 16.91 -5.69 6.91
CA ASP A 314 18.24 -6.21 7.23
C ASP A 314 18.49 -6.42 8.73
N GLY A 315 17.48 -6.19 9.58
CA GLY A 315 17.59 -6.28 11.04
C GLY A 315 18.16 -5.04 11.72
N SER A 316 18.40 -3.96 10.97
CA SER A 316 18.90 -2.70 11.53
C SER A 316 17.80 -1.83 12.15
N LEU A 317 16.53 -2.10 11.81
CA LEU A 317 15.38 -1.31 12.24
C LEU A 317 14.55 -2.04 13.29
N ILE A 318 14.31 -1.34 14.40
CA ILE A 318 13.41 -1.79 15.46
C ILE A 318 12.03 -1.25 15.15
N GLY A 319 11.09 -2.14 14.87
CA GLY A 319 9.70 -1.84 14.59
C GLY A 319 8.82 -1.75 15.83
N LYS A 320 7.54 -2.03 15.65
CA LYS A 320 6.56 -2.12 16.73
C LYS A 320 6.95 -3.21 17.74
N SER A 321 6.49 -3.06 18.99
CA SER A 321 6.69 -4.05 20.05
C SER A 321 8.17 -4.39 20.33
N GLY A 322 9.11 -3.58 19.82
CA GLY A 322 10.54 -3.79 20.02
C GLY A 322 11.18 -4.88 19.15
N HIS A 323 10.45 -5.41 18.16
CA HIS A 323 11.00 -6.40 17.24
C HIS A 323 11.92 -5.76 16.18
N VAL A 324 13.03 -6.42 15.86
CA VAL A 324 13.85 -6.05 14.70
C VAL A 324 13.27 -6.68 13.44
N TYR A 325 13.12 -5.89 12.38
CA TYR A 325 12.57 -6.39 11.12
C TYR A 325 13.68 -6.91 10.20
N ARG A 326 13.50 -8.14 9.73
CA ARG A 326 14.43 -8.90 8.89
C ARG A 326 13.80 -9.25 7.55
N MET A 327 14.63 -9.70 6.63
CA MET A 327 14.17 -10.24 5.35
C MET A 327 13.07 -11.28 5.56
N GLY A 328 11.90 -11.02 4.98
CA GLY A 328 10.73 -11.90 5.08
C GLY A 328 9.83 -11.67 6.30
N ASP A 329 9.99 -10.57 7.02
CA ASP A 329 9.06 -10.23 8.12
C ASP A 329 7.81 -9.50 7.65
N GLY A 330 7.75 -9.09 6.38
CA GLY A 330 6.56 -8.44 5.82
C GLY A 330 6.51 -8.51 4.29
N ILE A 331 5.29 -8.48 3.76
CA ILE A 331 4.98 -8.43 2.33
C ILE A 331 4.30 -7.10 2.01
N ALA A 332 4.82 -6.34 1.03
CA ALA A 332 4.06 -5.27 0.41
C ALA A 332 3.30 -5.78 -0.82
N LEU A 333 2.03 -5.37 -0.90
CA LEU A 333 1.16 -5.56 -2.05
C LEU A 333 0.64 -4.18 -2.44
N GLU A 334 1.27 -3.55 -3.44
CA GLU A 334 1.06 -2.16 -3.79
C GLU A 334 0.32 -2.05 -5.12
N PRO A 335 -1.00 -1.81 -5.12
CA PRO A 335 -1.74 -1.52 -6.35
C PRO A 335 -1.24 -0.23 -6.99
N GLN A 336 -0.96 -0.26 -8.30
CA GLN A 336 -0.30 0.85 -8.97
C GLN A 336 -0.41 0.78 -10.50
N LYS A 337 -0.09 1.90 -11.17
CA LYS A 337 0.39 1.85 -12.56
C LYS A 337 1.76 1.15 -12.58
N PHE A 338 2.13 0.58 -13.71
CA PHE A 338 3.42 -0.11 -13.79
C PHE A 338 4.58 0.87 -13.53
N PRO A 339 5.68 0.41 -12.88
CA PRO A 339 6.86 1.24 -12.70
C PRO A 339 7.39 1.74 -14.04
N ASP A 340 7.95 2.93 -14.06
CA ASP A 340 8.53 3.59 -15.24
C ASP A 340 7.54 3.81 -16.41
N THR A 341 6.22 3.75 -16.17
CA THR A 341 5.20 4.00 -17.23
C THR A 341 5.46 5.27 -18.05
N PRO A 342 5.91 6.41 -17.48
CA PRO A 342 6.18 7.60 -18.30
C PRO A 342 7.23 7.40 -19.40
N ASN A 343 8.11 6.40 -19.27
CA ASN A 343 9.16 6.05 -20.24
C ASN A 343 8.85 4.78 -21.03
N GLN A 344 7.71 4.12 -20.77
CA GLN A 344 7.32 2.84 -21.34
C GLN A 344 5.94 2.96 -22.03
N PRO A 345 5.86 3.41 -23.28
CA PRO A 345 4.58 3.65 -23.96
C PRO A 345 3.64 2.42 -23.97
N ALA A 346 4.20 1.21 -23.96
CA ALA A 346 3.42 -0.03 -23.91
C ALA A 346 2.70 -0.25 -22.57
N PHE A 347 3.06 0.48 -21.51
CA PHE A 347 2.44 0.38 -20.18
C PHE A 347 1.25 1.33 -19.99
N GLY A 348 0.90 2.12 -21.02
CA GLY A 348 -0.17 3.10 -20.97
C GLY A 348 0.30 4.48 -20.55
N SER A 349 -0.53 5.24 -19.82
CA SER A 349 -0.23 6.60 -19.40
C SER A 349 -0.36 6.79 -17.91
N ALA A 350 0.55 7.58 -17.34
CA ALA A 350 0.48 8.11 -15.99
C ALA A 350 0.20 9.62 -15.96
N GLU A 351 -0.04 10.22 -17.13
CA GLU A 351 -0.29 11.64 -17.28
C GLU A 351 -1.68 12.02 -16.76
N VAL A 352 -1.75 13.17 -16.11
CA VAL A 352 -2.97 13.76 -15.57
C VAL A 352 -3.02 15.21 -16.01
N ASP A 353 -4.13 15.57 -16.66
CA ASP A 353 -4.38 16.90 -17.22
C ASP A 353 -5.30 17.74 -16.31
N PRO A 354 -5.27 19.07 -16.42
CA PRO A 354 -6.31 19.92 -15.87
C PRO A 354 -7.70 19.50 -16.33
N GLY A 355 -8.63 19.38 -15.37
CA GLY A 355 -10.01 18.96 -15.65
C GLY A 355 -10.22 17.44 -15.78
N LYS A 356 -9.14 16.63 -15.78
CA LYS A 356 -9.20 15.16 -15.77
C LYS A 356 -8.58 14.65 -14.46
N PRO A 357 -9.35 14.50 -13.38
CA PRO A 357 -8.80 14.12 -12.09
C PRO A 357 -8.27 12.67 -12.12
N TYR A 358 -7.17 12.45 -11.40
CA TYR A 358 -6.70 11.10 -11.05
C TYR A 358 -7.61 10.51 -9.98
N HIS A 359 -7.89 9.21 -10.09
CA HIS A 359 -8.67 8.48 -9.11
C HIS A 359 -8.19 7.04 -9.03
N HIS A 360 -7.88 6.57 -7.83
CA HIS A 360 -7.48 5.21 -7.53
C HIS A 360 -8.18 4.73 -6.27
N ILE A 361 -8.87 3.61 -6.33
CA ILE A 361 -9.46 2.93 -5.18
C ILE A 361 -8.72 1.63 -4.96
N MET A 362 -8.23 1.42 -3.73
CA MET A 362 -7.77 0.13 -3.25
C MET A 362 -8.58 -0.28 -2.02
N VAL A 363 -8.80 -1.58 -1.86
CA VAL A 363 -9.52 -2.15 -0.72
C VAL A 363 -8.67 -3.24 -0.10
N PHE A 364 -8.37 -3.11 1.18
CA PHE A 364 -7.81 -4.16 2.03
C PHE A 364 -8.96 -4.83 2.77
N ARG A 365 -9.48 -5.91 2.20
CA ARG A 365 -10.57 -6.68 2.78
C ARG A 365 -10.01 -7.81 3.62
N VAL A 366 -10.17 -7.72 4.94
CA VAL A 366 -9.69 -8.73 5.87
C VAL A 366 -10.81 -9.65 6.32
N SER A 367 -10.47 -10.91 6.51
CA SER A 367 -11.37 -11.93 7.01
C SER A 367 -10.58 -13.04 7.72
N THR A 368 -11.30 -13.99 8.31
CA THR A 368 -10.70 -15.18 8.94
C THR A 368 -11.26 -16.43 8.29
N ALA A 369 -10.38 -17.26 7.69
CA ALA A 369 -10.74 -18.58 7.20
C ALA A 369 -11.04 -19.51 8.38
N ARG A 370 -12.12 -20.28 8.26
CA ARG A 370 -12.55 -21.27 9.26
C ARG A 370 -11.67 -22.51 9.26
#